data_0575b9cca682b0a6737ccc3a3426bcb9
#
_entry.id   0575b9cca682b0a6737ccc3a3426bcb9
#
_cell.length_a   1.000
_cell.length_b   1.000
_cell.length_c   1.000
_cell.angle_alpha   90.00
_cell.angle_beta   90.00
_cell.angle_gamma   90.00
#
_symmetry.space_group_name_H-M   'P 1'
#
loop_
_entity.id
_entity.type
_entity.pdbx_description
1 polymer ?
#
loop_
_entity_poly.entity_id
_entity_poly.type
_entity_poly.pdbx_seq_one_letter_code
_entity_poly.pdbx_strand_id
1 'polypeptide(L)'
;MSVFSPLALTQTLPFLPLAQGDIDYEVARRGEPDLFAKVLAEPATKVILVKDGKVAVPHGQGAIADYANVKMRLAQLPGAYVAAELESHPSALAIFLGSYGGRLSEHVIAVDVTHVQPNDTTITAATARSGGADDAFAEVPAHESQENAKSLLESAATRFDWVDLRGFAPHASAREAGQATSAISLSMWHARQRHCPTCGAPVEPALGGWAQHCTNDEDGNRLLFPRIEPAVITAIVDHDDRLLLQHNSAWRNNGLYSVSAGFVEAGENLEHAC
;
A
#
# COMPACT_ATOMS: atom_id res chain seq x y z
N MET A 1 -21.60 29.88 -34.23
CA MET A 1 -20.41 30.05 -33.38
C MET A 1 -20.23 28.75 -32.63
N SER A 2 -19.04 28.17 -32.65
CA SER A 2 -18.75 26.99 -31.83
C SER A 2 -18.87 27.38 -30.34
N VAL A 3 -19.69 26.67 -29.60
CA VAL A 3 -19.89 26.91 -28.14
C VAL A 3 -18.67 26.47 -27.33
N PHE A 4 -17.79 25.66 -27.95
CA PHE A 4 -16.61 25.11 -27.29
C PHE A 4 -15.34 25.54 -28.01
N SER A 5 -14.28 25.81 -27.23
CA SER A 5 -12.93 25.95 -27.78
C SER A 5 -12.49 24.66 -28.46
N PRO A 6 -11.72 24.74 -29.57
CA PRO A 6 -11.08 23.57 -30.16
C PRO A 6 -10.23 22.77 -29.17
N LEU A 7 -9.67 23.43 -28.13
CA LEU A 7 -8.92 22.78 -27.06
C LEU A 7 -9.78 21.87 -26.16
N ALA A 8 -11.09 22.14 -26.07
CA ALA A 8 -12.02 21.27 -25.35
C ALA A 8 -12.24 19.91 -26.01
N LEU A 9 -11.81 19.78 -27.28
CA LEU A 9 -11.89 18.56 -28.07
C LEU A 9 -10.55 17.81 -28.14
N THR A 10 -9.56 18.26 -27.36
CA THR A 10 -8.27 17.57 -27.29
C THR A 10 -8.44 16.15 -26.77
N GLN A 11 -7.66 15.25 -27.38
CA GLN A 11 -7.70 13.83 -27.02
C GLN A 11 -7.32 13.63 -25.55
N THR A 12 -7.93 12.63 -24.94
CA THR A 12 -7.53 12.15 -23.61
C THR A 12 -6.04 11.83 -23.61
N LEU A 13 -5.36 12.17 -22.52
CA LEU A 13 -3.96 11.81 -22.34
C LEU A 13 -3.82 10.28 -22.47
N PRO A 14 -2.88 9.79 -23.30
CA PRO A 14 -2.69 8.35 -23.51
C PRO A 14 -2.22 7.64 -22.24
N PHE A 15 -1.67 8.40 -21.29
CA PHE A 15 -1.22 7.90 -20.00
C PHE A 15 -1.73 8.79 -18.87
N LEU A 16 -2.53 8.19 -18.00
CA LEU A 16 -2.88 8.81 -16.72
C LEU A 16 -1.88 8.31 -15.66
N PRO A 17 -1.26 9.21 -14.88
CA PRO A 17 -0.17 8.85 -13.96
C PRO A 17 -0.48 7.74 -12.96
N LEU A 18 -1.74 7.56 -12.58
CA LEU A 18 -2.16 6.54 -11.61
C LEU A 18 -2.93 5.38 -12.24
N ALA A 19 -3.13 5.40 -13.57
CA ALA A 19 -3.82 4.33 -14.28
C ALA A 19 -2.82 3.23 -14.64
N GLN A 20 -2.96 2.08 -13.99
CA GLN A 20 -2.20 0.89 -14.32
C GLN A 20 -2.94 0.08 -15.38
N GLY A 21 -2.29 -0.16 -16.53
CA GLY A 21 -2.92 -0.84 -17.67
C GLY A 21 -2.63 -2.33 -17.76
N ASP A 22 -1.72 -2.87 -16.98
CA ASP A 22 -1.22 -4.24 -17.07
C ASP A 22 -1.50 -5.09 -15.82
N ILE A 23 -2.46 -4.65 -15.00
CA ILE A 23 -2.90 -5.38 -13.81
C ILE A 23 -4.06 -6.32 -14.13
N ASP A 24 -3.97 -7.55 -13.60
CA ASP A 24 -5.12 -8.40 -13.31
C ASP A 24 -5.34 -8.42 -11.80
N TYR A 25 -6.46 -7.91 -11.36
CA TYR A 25 -6.81 -7.86 -9.95
C TYR A 25 -7.14 -9.22 -9.34
N GLU A 26 -7.25 -10.26 -10.15
CA GLU A 26 -7.55 -11.65 -9.76
C GLU A 26 -8.64 -11.75 -8.67
N VAL A 27 -9.74 -11.05 -8.88
CA VAL A 27 -10.80 -10.86 -7.88
C VAL A 27 -11.32 -12.19 -7.34
N ALA A 28 -11.40 -13.22 -8.19
CA ALA A 28 -11.89 -14.55 -7.79
C ALA A 28 -10.96 -15.22 -6.75
N ARG A 29 -9.66 -14.94 -6.81
CA ARG A 29 -8.68 -15.53 -5.88
C ARG A 29 -8.70 -14.91 -4.49
N ARG A 30 -9.20 -13.69 -4.34
CA ARG A 30 -9.15 -12.94 -3.06
C ARG A 30 -9.82 -13.67 -1.90
N GLY A 31 -10.77 -14.56 -2.18
CA GLY A 31 -11.44 -15.39 -1.19
C GLY A 31 -10.84 -16.78 -1.01
N GLU A 32 -9.73 -17.10 -1.66
CA GLU A 32 -9.09 -18.42 -1.52
C GLU A 32 -8.54 -18.61 -0.09
N PRO A 33 -8.74 -19.80 0.50
CA PRO A 33 -8.02 -20.17 1.70
C PRO A 33 -6.52 -20.16 1.45
N ASP A 34 -5.76 -19.72 2.44
CA ASP A 34 -4.29 -19.69 2.40
C ASP A 34 -3.70 -18.91 1.21
N LEU A 35 -4.44 -17.90 0.69
CA LEU A 35 -4.02 -17.08 -0.44
C LEU A 35 -2.58 -16.57 -0.29
N PHE A 36 -2.27 -15.96 0.84
CA PHE A 36 -0.95 -15.37 1.07
C PHE A 36 0.16 -16.43 1.11
N ALA A 37 -0.08 -17.56 1.78
CA ALA A 37 0.90 -18.64 1.83
C ALA A 37 1.21 -19.21 0.42
N LYS A 38 0.17 -19.39 -0.40
CA LYS A 38 0.31 -19.86 -1.78
C LYS A 38 1.08 -18.86 -2.65
N VAL A 39 0.67 -17.61 -2.63
CA VAL A 39 1.24 -16.56 -3.49
C VAL A 39 2.67 -16.21 -3.08
N LEU A 40 2.97 -16.15 -1.78
CA LEU A 40 4.33 -15.86 -1.30
C LEU A 40 5.33 -16.99 -1.62
N ALA A 41 4.85 -18.22 -1.78
CA ALA A 41 5.69 -19.34 -2.19
C ALA A 41 6.09 -19.31 -3.68
N GLU A 42 5.38 -18.51 -4.49
CA GLU A 42 5.68 -18.39 -5.92
C GLU A 42 6.97 -17.57 -6.13
N PRO A 43 7.97 -18.06 -6.91
CA PRO A 43 9.27 -17.39 -7.04
C PRO A 43 9.22 -15.98 -7.64
N ALA A 44 8.20 -15.70 -8.47
CA ALA A 44 8.03 -14.41 -9.12
C ALA A 44 7.34 -13.36 -8.22
N THR A 45 6.80 -13.77 -7.08
CA THR A 45 6.07 -12.85 -6.19
C THR A 45 6.98 -11.80 -5.60
N LYS A 46 6.50 -10.56 -5.65
CA LYS A 46 7.13 -9.39 -5.06
C LYS A 46 6.30 -8.86 -3.89
N VAL A 47 7.00 -8.41 -2.88
CA VAL A 47 6.40 -7.73 -1.74
C VAL A 47 6.87 -6.29 -1.71
N ILE A 48 5.94 -5.37 -1.61
CA ILE A 48 6.19 -3.95 -1.36
C ILE A 48 5.74 -3.60 0.06
N LEU A 49 6.41 -2.65 0.69
CA LEU A 49 6.12 -2.29 2.07
C LEU A 49 5.42 -0.93 2.15
N VAL A 50 4.49 -0.83 3.08
CA VAL A 50 3.79 0.40 3.47
C VAL A 50 4.03 0.67 4.95
N LYS A 51 4.19 1.94 5.30
CA LYS A 51 4.27 2.40 6.69
C LYS A 51 3.73 3.81 6.80
N ASP A 52 2.80 4.04 7.72
CA ASP A 52 2.22 5.37 8.00
C ASP A 52 1.74 6.10 6.74
N GLY A 53 1.11 5.37 5.80
CA GLY A 53 0.62 5.92 4.53
C GLY A 53 1.72 6.29 3.53
N LYS A 54 2.90 5.72 3.66
CA LYS A 54 4.05 5.90 2.77
C LYS A 54 4.51 4.56 2.22
N VAL A 55 5.15 4.55 1.06
CA VAL A 55 5.78 3.37 0.48
C VAL A 55 7.28 3.36 0.71
N ALA A 56 7.83 2.16 0.84
CA ALA A 56 9.26 1.95 0.92
C ALA A 56 9.93 2.14 -0.46
N VAL A 57 11.00 2.92 -0.48
CA VAL A 57 11.89 3.06 -1.63
C VAL A 57 13.31 2.69 -1.21
N PRO A 58 14.20 2.27 -2.13
CA PRO A 58 15.59 2.03 -1.81
C PRO A 58 16.23 3.23 -1.13
N HIS A 59 17.10 2.96 -0.16
CA HIS A 59 17.75 4.02 0.61
C HIS A 59 18.47 5.03 -0.28
N GLY A 60 18.32 6.32 0.03
CA GLY A 60 18.88 7.44 -0.73
C GLY A 60 17.93 7.99 -1.82
N GLN A 61 16.85 7.30 -2.19
CA GLN A 61 15.88 7.83 -3.15
C GLN A 61 14.90 8.84 -2.54
N GLY A 62 14.52 8.65 -1.30
CA GLY A 62 13.56 9.52 -0.60
C GLY A 62 14.12 10.87 -0.17
N ALA A 63 15.45 11.05 -0.19
CA ALA A 63 16.13 12.27 0.25
C ALA A 63 16.52 13.22 -0.89
N ILE A 64 16.18 12.91 -2.15
CA ILE A 64 16.62 13.66 -3.32
C ILE A 64 15.77 14.93 -3.46
N ALA A 65 16.43 16.11 -3.43
CA ALA A 65 15.76 17.40 -3.54
C ALA A 65 15.32 17.75 -4.97
N ASP A 66 15.93 17.16 -5.99
CA ASP A 66 15.57 17.36 -7.40
C ASP A 66 14.73 16.21 -7.93
N TYR A 67 13.42 16.32 -7.72
CA TYR A 67 12.45 15.32 -8.17
C TYR A 67 12.18 15.36 -9.68
N ALA A 68 12.62 16.40 -10.40
CA ALA A 68 12.26 16.59 -11.81
C ALA A 68 12.89 15.53 -12.73
N ASN A 69 14.03 14.97 -12.34
CA ASN A 69 14.81 14.04 -13.17
C ASN A 69 15.00 12.65 -12.57
N VAL A 70 14.46 12.38 -11.41
CA VAL A 70 14.65 11.09 -10.71
C VAL A 70 13.47 10.17 -10.96
N LYS A 71 13.75 9.00 -11.53
CA LYS A 71 12.79 7.89 -11.56
C LYS A 71 12.88 7.13 -10.24
N MET A 72 11.87 7.28 -9.40
CA MET A 72 11.75 6.51 -8.17
C MET A 72 11.24 5.10 -8.47
N ARG A 73 11.64 4.14 -7.64
CA ARG A 73 11.18 2.75 -7.69
C ARG A 73 10.74 2.30 -6.31
N LEU A 74 9.77 1.41 -6.26
CA LEU A 74 9.42 0.72 -5.02
C LEU A 74 10.56 -0.21 -4.60
N ALA A 75 10.82 -0.26 -3.30
CA ALA A 75 11.62 -1.33 -2.73
C ALA A 75 10.80 -2.63 -2.82
N GLN A 76 11.33 -3.62 -3.51
CA GLN A 76 10.67 -4.91 -3.73
C GLN A 76 11.45 -6.02 -3.04
N LEU A 77 10.75 -6.83 -2.27
CA LEU A 77 11.29 -7.99 -1.58
C LEU A 77 10.76 -9.26 -2.24
N PRO A 78 11.57 -10.34 -2.36
CA PRO A 78 11.05 -11.63 -2.76
C PRO A 78 10.01 -12.16 -1.76
N GLY A 79 8.91 -12.74 -2.25
CA GLY A 79 7.83 -13.27 -1.42
C GLY A 79 8.31 -14.26 -0.35
N ALA A 80 9.22 -15.16 -0.73
CA ALA A 80 9.76 -16.17 0.18
C ALA A 80 10.44 -15.60 1.44
N TYR A 81 11.01 -14.38 1.38
CA TYR A 81 11.65 -13.76 2.55
C TYR A 81 10.64 -13.20 3.53
N VAL A 82 9.41 -12.93 3.09
CA VAL A 82 8.37 -12.30 3.91
C VAL A 82 7.38 -13.34 4.45
N ALA A 83 7.30 -14.51 3.83
CA ALA A 83 6.32 -15.54 4.19
C ALA A 83 6.38 -15.92 5.69
N ALA A 84 7.56 -16.32 6.18
CA ALA A 84 7.74 -16.71 7.58
C ALA A 84 7.57 -15.52 8.55
N GLU A 85 7.87 -14.31 8.08
CA GLU A 85 7.76 -13.12 8.91
C GLU A 85 6.31 -12.68 9.12
N LEU A 86 5.44 -12.86 8.14
CA LEU A 86 4.01 -12.57 8.30
C LEU A 86 3.35 -13.46 9.35
N GLU A 87 3.78 -14.72 9.48
CA GLU A 87 3.29 -15.63 10.52
C GLU A 87 3.70 -15.16 11.93
N SER A 88 4.90 -14.61 12.06
CA SER A 88 5.43 -14.11 13.34
C SER A 88 4.95 -12.71 13.69
N HIS A 89 4.41 -11.97 12.73
CA HIS A 89 3.93 -10.59 12.93
C HIS A 89 2.45 -10.43 12.55
N PRO A 90 1.52 -10.95 13.35
CA PRO A 90 0.09 -10.90 13.03
C PRO A 90 -0.48 -9.46 12.99
N SER A 91 0.28 -8.49 13.49
CA SER A 91 -0.07 -7.06 13.40
C SER A 91 0.24 -6.44 12.02
N ALA A 92 1.02 -7.13 11.18
CA ALA A 92 1.27 -6.71 9.81
C ALA A 92 0.03 -7.01 8.94
N LEU A 93 -0.43 -6.01 8.19
CA LEU A 93 -1.53 -6.19 7.25
C LEU A 93 -0.99 -6.56 5.88
N ALA A 94 -1.32 -7.74 5.39
CA ALA A 94 -1.03 -8.15 4.01
C ALA A 94 -2.20 -7.82 3.08
N ILE A 95 -1.88 -7.31 1.88
CA ILE A 95 -2.85 -6.94 0.85
C ILE A 95 -2.41 -7.55 -0.48
N PHE A 96 -3.23 -8.38 -1.07
CA PHE A 96 -2.99 -8.97 -2.39
C PHE A 96 -3.38 -7.99 -3.49
N LEU A 97 -2.41 -7.42 -4.19
CA LEU A 97 -2.69 -6.42 -5.23
C LEU A 97 -3.11 -7.03 -6.57
N GLY A 98 -2.82 -8.30 -6.80
CA GLY A 98 -3.08 -8.98 -8.06
C GLY A 98 -1.79 -9.35 -8.81
N SER A 99 -1.90 -9.64 -10.12
CA SER A 99 -0.78 -9.99 -10.98
C SER A 99 -0.53 -8.94 -12.06
N TYR A 100 0.71 -8.88 -12.51
CA TYR A 100 1.21 -7.89 -13.47
C TYR A 100 2.04 -8.57 -14.55
N GLY A 101 2.04 -8.02 -15.77
CA GLY A 101 2.92 -8.47 -16.85
C GLY A 101 2.37 -9.60 -17.73
N GLY A 102 1.09 -9.88 -17.70
CA GLY A 102 0.43 -10.82 -18.61
C GLY A 102 0.97 -12.24 -18.49
N ARG A 103 1.56 -12.81 -19.56
CA ARG A 103 2.02 -14.21 -19.60
C ARG A 103 3.16 -14.56 -18.64
N LEU A 104 3.89 -13.57 -18.15
CA LEU A 104 4.94 -13.71 -17.12
C LEU A 104 4.42 -13.08 -15.84
N SER A 105 3.20 -13.42 -15.45
CA SER A 105 2.52 -12.79 -14.34
C SER A 105 3.39 -12.81 -13.07
N GLU A 106 3.58 -11.63 -12.52
CA GLU A 106 4.27 -11.37 -11.28
C GLU A 106 3.25 -10.94 -10.25
N HIS A 107 3.03 -11.75 -9.24
CA HIS A 107 2.13 -11.36 -8.15
C HIS A 107 2.77 -10.31 -7.27
N VAL A 108 1.95 -9.36 -6.79
CA VAL A 108 2.39 -8.32 -5.88
C VAL A 108 1.53 -8.33 -4.62
N ILE A 109 2.20 -8.37 -3.49
CA ILE A 109 1.61 -8.25 -2.16
C ILE A 109 2.15 -6.97 -1.52
N ALA A 110 1.27 -6.14 -0.98
CA ALA A 110 1.67 -5.05 -0.11
C ALA A 110 1.58 -5.50 1.35
N VAL A 111 2.57 -5.13 2.16
CA VAL A 111 2.59 -5.39 3.59
C VAL A 111 2.73 -4.07 4.34
N ASP A 112 1.72 -3.76 5.15
CA ASP A 112 1.78 -2.61 6.04
C ASP A 112 2.46 -3.01 7.35
N VAL A 113 3.59 -2.38 7.61
CA VAL A 113 4.44 -2.61 8.78
C VAL A 113 4.28 -1.52 9.85
N THR A 114 3.27 -0.66 9.75
CA THR A 114 3.04 0.45 10.69
C THR A 114 2.97 -0.01 12.14
N HIS A 115 2.37 -1.17 12.39
CA HIS A 115 2.14 -1.73 13.73
C HIS A 115 3.05 -2.91 14.07
N VAL A 116 4.05 -3.20 13.25
CA VAL A 116 5.04 -4.23 13.55
C VAL A 116 5.93 -3.73 14.70
N GLN A 117 5.91 -4.48 15.79
CA GLN A 117 6.75 -4.23 16.96
C GLN A 117 7.87 -5.28 17.00
N PRO A 118 9.04 -4.94 17.55
CA PRO A 118 10.05 -5.95 17.83
C PRO A 118 9.43 -7.05 18.70
N ASN A 119 9.55 -8.29 18.26
CA ASN A 119 9.13 -9.41 19.07
C ASN A 119 10.05 -9.50 20.27
N ASP A 120 9.57 -9.18 21.46
CA ASP A 120 10.17 -9.57 22.74
C ASP A 120 10.03 -11.10 22.94
N THR A 121 10.54 -11.86 21.99
CA THR A 121 10.71 -13.29 22.20
C THR A 121 11.93 -13.48 23.09
N THR A 122 11.72 -13.27 24.37
CA THR A 122 12.55 -13.93 25.39
C THR A 122 12.29 -15.42 25.19
N ILE A 123 13.13 -16.07 24.41
CA ILE A 123 13.19 -17.54 24.37
C ILE A 123 13.63 -17.95 25.78
N THR A 124 12.66 -18.21 26.64
CA THR A 124 12.88 -18.96 27.86
C THR A 124 13.37 -20.33 27.42
N ALA A 125 14.69 -20.52 27.42
CA ALA A 125 15.30 -21.81 27.27
C ALA A 125 14.73 -22.70 28.39
N ALA A 126 13.81 -23.58 28.02
CA ALA A 126 13.33 -24.63 28.92
C ALA A 126 14.52 -25.49 29.27
N THR A 127 15.01 -25.34 30.46
CA THR A 127 16.01 -26.16 31.13
C THR A 127 15.49 -27.59 31.18
N ALA A 128 15.86 -28.42 30.24
CA ALA A 128 15.78 -29.87 30.38
C ALA A 128 16.89 -30.31 31.31
N ARG A 129 16.54 -30.47 32.59
CA ARG A 129 17.37 -31.22 33.53
C ARG A 129 17.23 -32.70 33.24
N SER A 130 18.27 -33.31 32.68
CA SER A 130 18.51 -34.72 32.89
C SER A 130 19.95 -34.88 33.38
N GLY A 131 20.09 -35.49 34.55
CA GLY A 131 21.37 -35.68 35.20
C GLY A 131 22.20 -36.76 34.57
N GLY A 132 23.50 -36.76 34.89
CA GLY A 132 24.43 -37.84 34.62
C GLY A 132 25.88 -37.36 34.49
N ALA A 133 26.72 -37.89 35.35
CA ALA A 133 28.05 -37.54 35.76
C ALA A 133 29.15 -37.49 34.68
N ASP A 134 30.19 -36.71 35.06
CA ASP A 134 31.62 -36.84 34.76
C ASP A 134 32.06 -36.82 33.28
N ASP A 135 32.67 -35.70 32.87
CA ASP A 135 34.07 -35.68 32.46
C ASP A 135 34.53 -34.23 32.18
N ALA A 136 35.69 -33.95 32.79
CA ALA A 136 36.40 -32.68 32.66
C ALA A 136 37.15 -32.61 31.31
N PHE A 137 36.77 -31.63 30.44
CA PHE A 137 37.72 -31.07 29.47
C PHE A 137 37.28 -29.67 29.04
N ALA A 138 38.20 -28.73 29.32
CA ALA A 138 38.47 -27.45 28.71
C ALA A 138 37.25 -26.56 28.31
N GLU A 139 37.06 -25.53 29.11
CA GLU A 139 36.31 -24.33 28.77
C GLU A 139 36.93 -23.61 27.57
N VAL A 140 36.24 -23.63 26.42
CA VAL A 140 36.42 -22.66 25.36
C VAL A 140 35.38 -21.58 25.65
N PRO A 141 35.76 -20.30 25.82
CA PRO A 141 34.77 -19.25 26.03
C PRO A 141 33.98 -19.02 24.75
N ALA A 142 32.76 -19.50 24.69
CA ALA A 142 31.80 -19.15 23.66
C ALA A 142 31.29 -17.74 23.98
N HIS A 143 32.07 -16.72 23.68
CA HIS A 143 31.62 -15.36 23.50
C HIS A 143 31.29 -15.15 22.03
N GLU A 144 30.11 -15.51 21.63
CA GLU A 144 29.39 -14.82 20.58
C GLU A 144 27.98 -14.57 21.09
N SER A 145 27.80 -13.34 21.53
CA SER A 145 26.50 -12.75 21.71
C SER A 145 25.75 -12.93 20.40
N GLN A 146 24.79 -13.85 20.35
CA GLN A 146 23.76 -13.82 19.33
C GLN A 146 23.01 -12.51 19.59
N GLU A 147 23.45 -11.42 18.97
CA GLU A 147 22.59 -10.28 18.71
C GLU A 147 21.32 -10.86 18.08
N ASN A 148 20.20 -10.75 18.75
CA ASN A 148 18.90 -11.10 18.21
C ASN A 148 18.77 -10.36 16.87
N ALA A 149 19.01 -11.07 15.79
CA ALA A 149 18.92 -10.50 14.45
C ALA A 149 17.46 -10.05 14.29
N LYS A 150 17.25 -8.72 14.27
CA LYS A 150 15.93 -8.13 14.03
C LYS A 150 15.37 -8.73 12.75
N SER A 151 14.08 -9.05 12.77
CA SER A 151 13.39 -9.52 11.57
C SER A 151 13.46 -8.49 10.44
N LEU A 152 13.23 -8.93 9.22
CA LEU A 152 13.22 -8.04 8.06
C LEU A 152 12.13 -6.97 8.19
N LEU A 153 10.93 -7.34 8.67
CA LEU A 153 9.82 -6.40 8.84
C LEU A 153 10.10 -5.41 9.98
N GLU A 154 10.70 -5.84 11.08
CA GLU A 154 11.14 -4.97 12.18
C GLU A 154 12.22 -3.98 11.72
N SER A 155 13.17 -4.45 10.91
CA SER A 155 14.27 -3.62 10.41
C SER A 155 13.88 -2.71 9.25
N ALA A 156 12.71 -2.93 8.63
CA ALA A 156 12.27 -2.18 7.45
C ALA A 156 12.26 -0.67 7.66
N ALA A 157 11.91 -0.22 8.88
CA ALA A 157 11.86 1.21 9.20
C ALA A 157 13.19 1.95 9.00
N THR A 158 14.32 1.24 9.14
CA THR A 158 15.67 1.79 9.02
C THR A 158 16.38 1.40 7.73
N ARG A 159 15.89 0.37 7.03
CA ARG A 159 16.50 -0.15 5.80
C ARG A 159 16.05 0.56 4.54
N PHE A 160 14.91 1.23 4.59
CA PHE A 160 14.29 1.89 3.45
C PHE A 160 13.98 3.35 3.78
N ASP A 161 13.95 4.17 2.74
CA ASP A 161 13.34 5.49 2.83
C ASP A 161 11.83 5.38 2.59
N TRP A 162 11.06 6.29 3.18
CA TRP A 162 9.60 6.27 3.14
C TRP A 162 9.06 7.52 2.48
N VAL A 163 8.37 7.33 1.36
CA VAL A 163 7.89 8.44 0.52
C VAL A 163 6.35 8.37 0.44
N ASP A 164 5.70 9.51 0.61
CA ASP A 164 4.26 9.60 0.40
C ASP A 164 3.89 9.50 -1.08
N LEU A 165 2.61 9.25 -1.38
CA LEU A 165 2.14 9.03 -2.74
C LEU A 165 2.36 10.25 -3.65
N ARG A 166 2.24 11.47 -3.13
CA ARG A 166 2.44 12.70 -3.91
C ARG A 166 3.90 12.92 -4.29
N GLY A 167 4.80 12.54 -3.39
CA GLY A 167 6.24 12.57 -3.67
C GLY A 167 6.71 11.41 -4.56
N PHE A 168 6.04 10.26 -4.52
CA PHE A 168 6.43 9.07 -5.26
C PHE A 168 5.84 8.98 -6.68
N ALA A 169 4.51 9.09 -6.80
CA ALA A 169 3.79 8.75 -8.03
C ALA A 169 4.22 9.56 -9.28
N PRO A 170 4.52 10.87 -9.20
CA PRO A 170 4.97 11.64 -10.36
C PRO A 170 6.32 11.18 -10.92
N HIS A 171 7.12 10.47 -10.13
CA HIS A 171 8.49 10.06 -10.47
C HIS A 171 8.64 8.55 -10.70
N ALA A 172 7.56 7.80 -10.54
CA ALA A 172 7.50 6.35 -10.70
C ALA A 172 6.92 5.93 -12.06
N SER A 173 7.10 4.67 -12.43
CA SER A 173 6.35 4.08 -13.54
C SER A 173 4.85 4.03 -13.22
N ALA A 174 3.99 4.03 -14.26
CA ALA A 174 2.54 3.92 -14.06
C ALA A 174 2.16 2.66 -13.25
N ARG A 175 2.86 1.54 -13.49
CA ARG A 175 2.69 0.30 -12.72
C ARG A 175 2.97 0.52 -11.24
N GLU A 176 4.16 1.03 -10.88
CA GLU A 176 4.55 1.22 -9.49
C GLU A 176 3.73 2.31 -8.80
N ALA A 177 3.37 3.38 -9.52
CA ALA A 177 2.45 4.40 -9.02
C ALA A 177 1.08 3.81 -8.69
N GLY A 178 0.55 2.93 -9.55
CA GLY A 178 -0.70 2.22 -9.30
C GLY A 178 -0.61 1.25 -8.12
N GLN A 179 0.48 0.47 -8.02
CA GLN A 179 0.74 -0.41 -6.87
C GLN A 179 0.77 0.39 -5.56
N ALA A 180 1.52 1.48 -5.54
CA ALA A 180 1.60 2.37 -4.37
C ALA A 180 0.24 2.96 -4.00
N THR A 181 -0.56 3.38 -5.00
CA THR A 181 -1.89 3.94 -4.79
C THR A 181 -2.82 2.93 -4.14
N SER A 182 -2.91 1.71 -4.68
CA SER A 182 -3.75 0.66 -4.11
C SER A 182 -3.29 0.27 -2.70
N ALA A 183 -1.99 0.06 -2.52
CA ALA A 183 -1.40 -0.33 -1.24
C ALA A 183 -1.67 0.71 -0.15
N ILE A 184 -1.36 1.99 -0.41
CA ILE A 184 -1.56 3.08 0.57
C ILE A 184 -3.05 3.28 0.85
N SER A 185 -3.90 3.29 -0.18
CA SER A 185 -5.34 3.54 -0.01
C SER A 185 -6.00 2.48 0.87
N LEU A 186 -5.70 1.19 0.61
CA LEU A 186 -6.23 0.08 1.39
C LEU A 186 -5.65 0.05 2.81
N SER A 187 -4.33 0.23 2.96
CA SER A 187 -3.68 0.30 4.27
C SER A 187 -4.29 1.41 5.15
N MET A 188 -4.41 2.63 4.61
CA MET A 188 -5.00 3.76 5.34
C MET A 188 -6.47 3.54 5.67
N TRP A 189 -7.22 2.86 4.80
CA TRP A 189 -8.60 2.51 5.09
C TRP A 189 -8.68 1.52 6.25
N HIS A 190 -7.90 0.43 6.24
CA HIS A 190 -7.82 -0.52 7.35
C HIS A 190 -7.42 0.14 8.67
N ALA A 191 -6.48 1.08 8.63
CA ALA A 191 -6.04 1.81 9.81
C ALA A 191 -7.15 2.69 10.43
N ARG A 192 -8.07 3.21 9.61
CA ARG A 192 -9.15 4.11 10.03
C ARG A 192 -10.45 3.39 10.36
N GLN A 193 -10.81 2.37 9.57
CA GLN A 193 -12.03 1.59 9.74
C GLN A 193 -11.73 0.38 10.64
N ARG A 194 -11.82 0.57 11.96
CA ARG A 194 -11.55 -0.48 12.95
C ARG A 194 -12.79 -1.14 13.53
N HIS A 195 -13.96 -0.58 13.26
CA HIS A 195 -15.22 -1.05 13.79
C HIS A 195 -16.30 -1.06 12.70
N CYS A 196 -17.21 -1.99 12.80
CA CYS A 196 -18.39 -2.06 11.94
C CYS A 196 -19.27 -0.82 12.15
N PRO A 197 -19.62 -0.08 11.09
CA PRO A 197 -20.47 1.12 11.23
C PRO A 197 -21.91 0.81 11.64
N THR A 198 -22.33 -0.45 11.55
CA THR A 198 -23.69 -0.87 11.88
C THR A 198 -23.83 -1.30 13.34
N CYS A 199 -22.92 -2.14 13.85
CA CYS A 199 -23.04 -2.72 15.19
C CYS A 199 -21.93 -2.30 16.15
N GLY A 200 -20.88 -1.62 15.67
CA GLY A 200 -19.75 -1.18 16.51
C GLY A 200 -18.75 -2.27 16.87
N ALA A 201 -18.95 -3.53 16.43
CA ALA A 201 -18.00 -4.61 16.67
C ALA A 201 -16.67 -4.38 15.92
N PRO A 202 -15.55 -4.95 16.37
CA PRO A 202 -14.30 -4.94 15.61
C PRO A 202 -14.47 -5.52 14.22
N VAL A 203 -13.58 -5.17 13.31
CA VAL A 203 -13.54 -5.71 11.95
C VAL A 203 -12.17 -6.32 11.68
N GLU A 204 -12.14 -7.33 10.81
CA GLU A 204 -10.91 -8.02 10.40
C GLU A 204 -10.74 -7.98 8.89
N PRO A 205 -9.50 -8.01 8.39
CA PRO A 205 -9.23 -8.05 6.96
C PRO A 205 -9.85 -9.27 6.29
N ALA A 206 -10.41 -9.07 5.10
CA ALA A 206 -11.04 -10.09 4.28
C ALA A 206 -10.70 -9.89 2.80
N LEU A 207 -10.96 -10.90 1.98
CA LEU A 207 -10.77 -10.84 0.53
C LEU A 207 -9.38 -10.33 0.13
N GLY A 208 -8.33 -10.93 0.71
CA GLY A 208 -6.96 -10.54 0.41
C GLY A 208 -6.63 -9.08 0.76
N GLY A 209 -7.29 -8.50 1.76
CA GLY A 209 -7.10 -7.10 2.19
C GLY A 209 -7.96 -6.08 1.43
N TRP A 210 -8.82 -6.50 0.49
CA TRP A 210 -9.72 -5.61 -0.26
C TRP A 210 -11.06 -5.36 0.42
N ALA A 211 -11.35 -6.10 1.48
CA ALA A 211 -12.52 -5.93 2.30
C ALA A 211 -12.16 -6.12 3.78
N GLN A 212 -13.12 -5.85 4.63
CA GLN A 212 -13.13 -6.24 6.03
C GLN A 212 -14.42 -7.00 6.30
N HIS A 213 -14.42 -7.90 7.27
CA HIS A 213 -15.66 -8.50 7.77
C HIS A 213 -15.90 -8.09 9.21
N CYS A 214 -17.17 -7.97 9.56
CA CYS A 214 -17.58 -7.73 10.94
C CYS A 214 -17.41 -9.00 11.76
N THR A 215 -16.84 -8.89 12.96
CA THR A 215 -16.61 -10.03 13.86
C THR A 215 -17.85 -10.39 14.70
N ASN A 216 -18.96 -9.68 14.54
CA ASN A 216 -20.22 -9.99 15.20
C ASN A 216 -21.03 -10.97 14.34
N ASP A 217 -21.20 -12.20 14.82
CA ASP A 217 -21.96 -13.24 14.13
C ASP A 217 -23.44 -12.86 13.90
N GLU A 218 -24.03 -12.08 14.82
CA GLU A 218 -25.41 -11.59 14.69
C GLU A 218 -25.58 -10.58 13.54
N ASP A 219 -24.51 -9.94 13.08
CA ASP A 219 -24.49 -9.02 11.94
C ASP A 219 -24.31 -9.77 10.59
N GLY A 220 -24.30 -11.10 10.61
CA GLY A 220 -24.23 -11.97 9.42
C GLY A 220 -22.89 -11.88 8.68
N ASN A 221 -21.80 -11.69 9.39
CA ASN A 221 -20.44 -11.57 8.82
C ASN A 221 -20.35 -10.51 7.71
N ARG A 222 -20.99 -9.38 7.92
CA ARG A 222 -21.09 -8.29 6.94
C ARG A 222 -19.73 -7.90 6.39
N LEU A 223 -19.63 -7.87 5.06
CA LEU A 223 -18.45 -7.32 4.38
C LEU A 223 -18.54 -5.81 4.28
N LEU A 224 -17.42 -5.17 4.56
CA LEU A 224 -17.19 -3.74 4.41
C LEU A 224 -16.17 -3.52 3.30
N PHE A 225 -16.38 -2.48 2.51
CA PHE A 225 -15.49 -2.12 1.41
C PHE A 225 -15.00 -0.68 1.58
N PRO A 226 -13.84 -0.33 0.98
CA PRO A 226 -13.33 1.04 0.99
C PRO A 226 -14.37 1.99 0.39
N ARG A 227 -14.51 3.16 1.02
CA ARG A 227 -15.33 4.24 0.46
C ARG A 227 -14.61 4.85 -0.74
N ILE A 228 -15.30 4.93 -1.88
CA ILE A 228 -14.83 5.61 -3.08
C ILE A 228 -15.62 6.90 -3.22
N GLU A 229 -14.92 8.02 -3.33
CA GLU A 229 -15.51 9.36 -3.46
C GLU A 229 -15.14 9.93 -4.83
N PRO A 230 -15.99 9.73 -5.86
CA PRO A 230 -15.73 10.26 -7.19
C PRO A 230 -15.75 11.79 -7.16
N ALA A 231 -14.85 12.38 -7.93
CA ALA A 231 -14.76 13.81 -8.10
C ALA A 231 -14.46 14.15 -9.55
N VAL A 232 -14.84 15.33 -9.98
CA VAL A 232 -14.52 15.88 -11.28
C VAL A 232 -13.55 17.03 -11.14
N ILE A 233 -12.72 17.20 -12.16
CA ILE A 233 -11.83 18.35 -12.34
C ILE A 233 -12.18 18.94 -13.70
N THR A 234 -12.66 20.19 -13.72
CA THR A 234 -13.24 20.81 -14.90
C THR A 234 -12.34 21.94 -15.41
N ALA A 235 -11.92 21.84 -16.67
CA ALA A 235 -11.24 22.92 -17.37
C ALA A 235 -12.30 23.81 -18.07
N ILE A 236 -12.48 25.02 -17.60
CA ILE A 236 -13.38 26.01 -18.19
C ILE A 236 -12.53 26.93 -19.07
N VAL A 237 -12.75 26.85 -20.38
CA VAL A 237 -12.00 27.59 -21.39
C VAL A 237 -12.94 28.51 -22.14
N ASP A 238 -12.59 29.81 -22.25
CA ASP A 238 -13.39 30.78 -22.99
C ASP A 238 -13.09 30.77 -24.50
N HIS A 239 -13.75 31.64 -25.25
CA HIS A 239 -13.61 31.72 -26.71
C HIS A 239 -12.24 32.25 -27.18
N ASP A 240 -11.46 32.85 -26.28
CA ASP A 240 -10.08 33.31 -26.52
C ASP A 240 -9.03 32.31 -26.04
N ASP A 241 -9.44 31.06 -25.77
CA ASP A 241 -8.60 29.97 -25.26
C ASP A 241 -7.97 30.26 -23.86
N ARG A 242 -8.60 31.13 -23.05
CA ARG A 242 -8.15 31.40 -21.70
C ARG A 242 -8.77 30.41 -20.74
N LEU A 243 -7.93 29.75 -19.92
CA LEU A 243 -8.33 28.81 -18.89
C LEU A 243 -8.69 29.55 -17.60
N LEU A 244 -9.87 29.28 -17.06
CA LEU A 244 -10.26 29.78 -15.74
C LEU A 244 -9.46 29.06 -14.66
N LEU A 245 -8.71 29.83 -13.88
CA LEU A 245 -8.00 29.38 -12.70
C LEU A 245 -8.56 30.01 -11.45
N GLN A 246 -8.60 29.24 -10.38
CA GLN A 246 -9.03 29.70 -9.05
C GLN A 246 -7.96 29.42 -8.01
N HIS A 247 -7.97 30.21 -6.96
CA HIS A 247 -7.14 30.06 -5.78
C HIS A 247 -8.03 29.90 -4.54
N ASN A 248 -7.69 28.92 -3.69
CA ASN A 248 -8.36 28.77 -2.41
C ASN A 248 -7.50 29.39 -1.31
N SER A 249 -8.05 30.34 -0.59
CA SER A 249 -7.39 31.06 0.51
C SER A 249 -6.96 30.13 1.67
N ALA A 250 -7.54 28.92 1.78
CA ALA A 250 -7.15 27.91 2.77
C ALA A 250 -5.90 27.11 2.37
N TRP A 251 -5.42 27.23 1.14
CA TRP A 251 -4.22 26.54 0.73
C TRP A 251 -2.97 27.15 1.37
N ARG A 252 -2.05 26.28 1.80
CA ARG A 252 -0.77 26.70 2.40
C ARG A 252 0.12 27.48 1.43
N ASN A 253 0.02 27.19 0.14
CA ASN A 253 0.77 27.88 -0.90
C ASN A 253 -0.10 28.97 -1.53
N ASN A 254 0.16 30.22 -1.22
CA ASN A 254 -0.56 31.38 -1.72
C ASN A 254 -0.37 31.62 -3.23
N GLY A 255 0.63 31.02 -3.86
CA GLY A 255 0.88 31.07 -5.30
C GLY A 255 0.26 29.94 -6.09
N LEU A 256 -0.45 29.00 -5.44
CA LEU A 256 -1.06 27.86 -6.11
C LEU A 256 -2.42 28.25 -6.70
N TYR A 257 -2.57 28.04 -7.99
CA TYR A 257 -3.83 28.14 -8.73
C TYR A 257 -4.18 26.78 -9.33
N SER A 258 -5.46 26.49 -9.43
CA SER A 258 -5.96 25.25 -10.02
C SER A 258 -7.27 25.51 -10.78
N VAL A 259 -7.69 24.55 -11.56
CA VAL A 259 -9.03 24.54 -12.19
C VAL A 259 -10.09 24.17 -11.17
N SER A 260 -11.38 24.30 -11.54
CA SER A 260 -12.51 23.91 -10.70
C SER A 260 -12.50 22.41 -10.45
N ALA A 261 -12.84 22.03 -9.23
CA ALA A 261 -13.00 20.64 -8.83
C ALA A 261 -14.14 20.51 -7.81
N GLY A 262 -14.87 19.40 -7.86
CA GLY A 262 -15.96 19.10 -6.94
C GLY A 262 -16.23 17.62 -6.83
N PHE A 263 -16.87 17.19 -5.75
CA PHE A 263 -17.35 15.82 -5.63
C PHE A 263 -18.57 15.59 -6.51
N VAL A 264 -18.76 14.37 -6.94
CA VAL A 264 -19.98 13.91 -7.60
C VAL A 264 -20.99 13.60 -6.49
N GLU A 265 -22.16 14.23 -6.58
CA GLU A 265 -23.21 14.05 -5.60
C GLU A 265 -23.95 12.71 -5.79
N ALA A 266 -24.63 12.26 -4.72
CA ALA A 266 -25.41 11.04 -4.78
C ALA A 266 -26.50 11.11 -5.86
N GLY A 267 -26.43 10.20 -6.85
CA GLY A 267 -27.36 10.18 -7.98
C GLY A 267 -26.95 11.03 -9.18
N GLU A 268 -25.83 11.71 -9.11
CA GLU A 268 -25.27 12.51 -10.18
C GLU A 268 -24.32 11.68 -11.06
N ASN A 269 -24.18 12.03 -12.34
CA ASN A 269 -23.15 11.51 -13.22
C ASN A 269 -22.01 12.52 -13.38
N LEU A 270 -20.87 12.08 -13.96
CA LEU A 270 -19.68 12.92 -14.06
C LEU A 270 -19.91 14.17 -14.93
N GLU A 271 -20.66 14.02 -16.03
CA GLU A 271 -20.96 15.12 -16.93
C GLU A 271 -21.83 16.18 -16.30
N HIS A 272 -22.75 15.78 -15.41
CA HIS A 272 -23.62 16.72 -14.69
C HIS A 272 -22.87 17.42 -13.55
N ALA A 273 -21.92 16.74 -12.95
CA ALA A 273 -21.06 17.30 -11.89
C ALA A 273 -20.07 18.36 -12.42
N CYS A 274 -19.77 18.36 -13.73
CA CYS A 274 -18.93 19.37 -14.40
C CYS A 274 -19.71 20.65 -14.69
#